data_39fecb161e7dfc85975b4de7a3c60f95
#
_entry.id   39fecb161e7dfc85975b4de7a3c60f95
#
_cell.length_a   1.000
_cell.length_b   1.000
_cell.length_c   1.000
_cell.angle_alpha   90.00
_cell.angle_beta   90.00
_cell.angle_gamma   90.00
#
_symmetry.space_group_name_H-M   'P 1'
#
loop_
_entity.id
_entity.type
_entity.pdbx_description
1 polymer ?
#
loop_
_entity_poly.entity_id
_entity_poly.type
_entity_poly.pdbx_seq_one_letter_code
_entity_poly.pdbx_strand_id
1 'polypeptide(L)'
;MCGLYLYALAQTVLEKQIVFIEKILEQSVSSIPENAMDYYGADGLLSCGKCHTPKEAFFAKGLVLIGKNKHPAECACHKAKREQQEAAVKEQKHLDLVRQLKAEGFSDPALLEWTFANDNGRSLQMRHTHRYVEQWQTIHAENIGLLLWGGFGTGKSFLAGCIANALMEQKVPVCMTNFAHVVNELNSSFSGQNKVVDRLCRYPLLIIDDFGMERGTEYALEQVYNIVDSRYRSRKPLIVTTNLTLDEIRHPQDTVHARIYDRLLEMCVPISCIGASFRKESAQEKLERLKLLIG
;
A
#
# COMPACT_ATOMS: atom_id res chain seq x y z
N MET A 1 -58.41 1.67 0.06
CA MET A 1 -58.03 0.54 -0.85
C MET A 1 -56.51 0.37 -1.07
N CYS A 2 -55.66 1.36 -0.77
CA CYS A 2 -54.22 1.28 -1.01
C CYS A 2 -53.44 0.44 0.01
N GLY A 3 -53.91 0.35 1.28
CA GLY A 3 -53.19 -0.38 2.35
C GLY A 3 -53.22 -1.91 2.24
N LEU A 4 -54.30 -2.48 1.71
CA LEU A 4 -54.44 -3.92 1.49
C LEU A 4 -53.54 -4.42 0.35
N TYR A 5 -53.26 -3.61 -0.64
CA TYR A 5 -52.39 -3.97 -1.77
C TYR A 5 -50.89 -4.00 -1.35
N LEU A 6 -50.47 -3.08 -0.49
CA LEU A 6 -49.11 -3.03 0.07
C LEU A 6 -48.86 -4.21 1.01
N TYR A 7 -49.86 -4.62 1.80
CA TYR A 7 -49.74 -5.77 2.72
C TYR A 7 -49.61 -7.09 1.95
N ALA A 8 -50.39 -7.27 0.88
CA ALA A 8 -50.30 -8.45 0.01
C ALA A 8 -48.93 -8.55 -0.74
N LEU A 9 -48.43 -7.39 -1.19
CA LEU A 9 -47.10 -7.34 -1.84
C LEU A 9 -45.95 -7.68 -0.86
N ALA A 10 -46.04 -7.16 0.39
CA ALA A 10 -45.05 -7.46 1.45
C ALA A 10 -45.08 -8.94 1.83
N GLN A 11 -46.24 -9.57 1.96
CA GLN A 11 -46.35 -11.02 2.19
C GLN A 11 -45.75 -11.85 1.05
N THR A 12 -46.02 -11.50 -0.21
CA THR A 12 -45.47 -12.23 -1.38
C THR A 12 -43.95 -12.09 -1.49
N VAL A 13 -43.39 -10.97 -1.08
CA VAL A 13 -41.90 -10.79 -1.04
C VAL A 13 -41.31 -11.60 0.09
N LEU A 14 -41.93 -11.62 1.26
CA LEU A 14 -41.49 -12.39 2.43
C LEU A 14 -41.52 -13.89 2.16
N GLU A 15 -42.58 -14.40 1.55
CA GLU A 15 -42.72 -15.81 1.15
C GLU A 15 -41.67 -16.21 0.11
N LYS A 16 -41.38 -15.36 -0.88
CA LYS A 16 -40.29 -15.60 -1.84
C LYS A 16 -38.90 -15.61 -1.20
N GLN A 17 -38.68 -14.76 -0.20
CA GLN A 17 -37.43 -14.75 0.55
C GLN A 17 -37.29 -16.01 1.44
N ILE A 18 -38.38 -16.46 2.06
CA ILE A 18 -38.39 -17.70 2.86
C ILE A 18 -38.10 -18.89 1.97
N VAL A 19 -38.76 -19.04 0.82
CA VAL A 19 -38.52 -20.13 -0.16
C VAL A 19 -37.10 -20.09 -0.70
N PHE A 20 -36.52 -18.90 -0.92
CA PHE A 20 -35.14 -18.75 -1.35
C PHE A 20 -34.15 -19.19 -0.25
N ILE A 21 -34.42 -18.81 1.01
CA ILE A 21 -33.60 -19.23 2.17
C ILE A 21 -33.73 -20.76 2.40
N GLU A 22 -34.93 -21.32 2.26
CA GLU A 22 -35.15 -22.78 2.34
C GLU A 22 -34.38 -23.52 1.27
N LYS A 23 -34.37 -23.03 0.03
CA LYS A 23 -33.62 -23.62 -1.05
C LYS A 23 -32.10 -23.56 -0.87
N ILE A 24 -31.59 -22.45 -0.29
CA ILE A 24 -30.18 -22.34 0.10
C ILE A 24 -29.85 -23.30 1.25
N LEU A 25 -30.73 -23.43 2.24
CA LEU A 25 -30.55 -24.36 3.35
C LEU A 25 -30.60 -25.82 2.87
N GLU A 26 -31.51 -26.18 1.95
CA GLU A 26 -31.54 -27.52 1.35
C GLU A 26 -30.28 -27.84 0.55
N GLN A 27 -29.76 -26.89 -0.24
CA GLN A 27 -28.50 -27.03 -0.96
C GLN A 27 -27.30 -27.14 -0.01
N SER A 28 -27.31 -26.43 1.12
CA SER A 28 -26.27 -26.50 2.14
C SER A 28 -26.27 -27.84 2.90
N VAL A 29 -27.43 -28.45 3.06
CA VAL A 29 -27.60 -29.76 3.74
C VAL A 29 -27.15 -30.92 2.85
N SER A 30 -27.23 -30.77 1.51
CA SER A 30 -26.84 -31.82 0.56
C SER A 30 -25.37 -31.80 0.14
N SER A 31 -24.60 -30.81 0.59
CA SER A 31 -23.20 -30.59 0.14
C SER A 31 -22.11 -31.06 1.10
N ILE A 32 -22.45 -31.75 2.21
CA ILE A 32 -21.42 -32.35 3.06
C ILE A 32 -21.14 -33.74 2.52
N PRO A 33 -19.97 -33.99 1.90
CA PRO A 33 -19.63 -35.33 1.44
C PRO A 33 -19.53 -36.24 2.66
N GLU A 34 -20.36 -37.27 2.71
CA GLU A 34 -20.18 -38.35 3.66
C GLU A 34 -18.82 -39.00 3.39
N ASN A 35 -17.87 -38.76 4.30
CA ASN A 35 -16.61 -39.47 4.26
C ASN A 35 -16.86 -40.89 4.76
N ALA A 36 -16.38 -41.92 4.07
CA ALA A 36 -16.58 -43.34 4.43
C ALA A 36 -16.08 -43.70 5.85
N MET A 37 -15.36 -42.78 6.52
CA MET A 37 -14.86 -42.96 7.89
C MET A 37 -15.65 -42.19 8.95
N ASP A 38 -16.69 -41.44 8.58
CA ASP A 38 -17.53 -40.70 9.53
C ASP A 38 -18.45 -41.68 10.29
N TYR A 39 -18.74 -41.38 11.53
CA TYR A 39 -19.53 -42.27 12.41
C TYR A 39 -20.50 -41.48 13.30
N TYR A 40 -21.56 -42.14 13.77
CA TYR A 40 -22.47 -41.56 14.75
C TYR A 40 -21.97 -41.79 16.18
N GLY A 41 -21.79 -40.69 16.92
CA GLY A 41 -21.42 -40.71 18.32
C GLY A 41 -22.56 -41.21 19.24
N ALA A 42 -22.28 -41.41 20.52
CA ALA A 42 -23.27 -41.80 21.53
C ALA A 42 -24.38 -40.75 21.72
N ASP A 43 -24.13 -39.50 21.38
CA ASP A 43 -25.06 -38.38 21.34
C ASP A 43 -25.97 -38.37 20.09
N GLY A 44 -25.76 -39.31 19.20
CA GLY A 44 -26.49 -39.45 17.94
C GLY A 44 -26.10 -38.39 16.90
N LEU A 45 -25.00 -37.62 17.07
CA LEU A 45 -24.49 -36.68 16.09
C LEU A 45 -23.49 -37.38 15.16
N LEU A 46 -23.50 -37.00 13.88
CA LEU A 46 -22.47 -37.43 12.92
C LEU A 46 -21.14 -36.80 13.32
N SER A 47 -20.11 -37.61 13.51
CA SER A 47 -18.75 -37.18 13.87
C SER A 47 -17.74 -37.48 12.77
N CYS A 48 -16.76 -36.63 12.63
CA CYS A 48 -15.71 -36.75 11.61
C CYS A 48 -14.76 -37.91 11.95
N GLY A 49 -14.56 -38.84 11.02
CA GLY A 49 -13.64 -39.97 11.20
C GLY A 49 -12.17 -39.57 11.32
N LYS A 50 -11.78 -38.35 10.98
CA LYS A 50 -10.41 -37.84 11.04
C LYS A 50 -10.11 -37.13 12.38
N CYS A 51 -10.98 -36.24 12.83
CA CYS A 51 -10.74 -35.39 14.02
C CYS A 51 -11.70 -35.66 15.16
N HIS A 52 -12.62 -36.59 15.01
CA HIS A 52 -13.60 -37.03 16.00
C HIS A 52 -14.50 -35.92 16.56
N THR A 53 -14.58 -34.79 15.90
CA THR A 53 -15.50 -33.70 16.27
C THR A 53 -16.80 -33.81 15.50
N PRO A 54 -17.95 -33.35 16.10
CA PRO A 54 -19.23 -33.41 15.43
C PRO A 54 -19.29 -32.65 14.11
N LYS A 55 -19.99 -33.20 13.14
CA LYS A 55 -20.37 -32.59 11.85
C LYS A 55 -21.82 -32.11 11.84
N GLU A 56 -22.53 -32.32 12.93
CA GLU A 56 -23.90 -31.89 13.19
C GLU A 56 -24.00 -31.22 14.56
N ALA A 57 -24.98 -30.37 14.74
CA ALA A 57 -25.37 -29.82 16.03
C ALA A 57 -26.90 -29.77 16.15
N PHE A 58 -27.41 -29.90 17.36
CA PHE A 58 -28.83 -29.72 17.62
C PHE A 58 -29.20 -28.23 17.53
N PHE A 59 -30.38 -27.95 17.00
CA PHE A 59 -30.95 -26.62 17.13
C PHE A 59 -31.20 -26.26 18.60
N ALA A 60 -31.25 -24.97 18.90
CA ALA A 60 -31.63 -24.49 20.22
C ALA A 60 -32.98 -25.08 20.64
N LYS A 61 -33.18 -25.27 21.97
CA LYS A 61 -34.35 -25.96 22.52
C LYS A 61 -35.66 -25.49 21.90
N GLY A 62 -36.39 -26.45 21.30
CA GLY A 62 -37.72 -26.25 20.73
C GLY A 62 -37.78 -25.82 19.27
N LEU A 63 -36.63 -25.60 18.62
CA LEU A 63 -36.60 -25.26 17.20
C LEU A 63 -36.48 -26.52 16.34
N VAL A 64 -37.43 -26.72 15.46
CA VAL A 64 -37.40 -27.78 14.42
C VAL A 64 -37.58 -27.06 13.10
N LEU A 65 -36.54 -27.11 12.24
CA LEU A 65 -36.57 -26.51 10.89
C LEU A 65 -36.69 -27.65 9.88
N ILE A 66 -37.71 -27.57 9.01
CA ILE A 66 -37.95 -28.55 7.93
C ILE A 66 -38.03 -30.02 8.49
N GLY A 67 -38.68 -30.21 9.62
CA GLY A 67 -38.83 -31.55 10.25
C GLY A 67 -37.54 -32.15 10.84
N LYS A 68 -36.44 -31.39 10.88
CA LYS A 68 -35.16 -31.83 11.46
C LYS A 68 -34.85 -31.05 12.72
N ASN A 69 -34.29 -31.76 13.73
CA ASN A 69 -33.83 -31.17 14.99
C ASN A 69 -32.32 -30.91 15.03
N LYS A 70 -31.63 -31.17 13.93
CA LYS A 70 -30.20 -31.00 13.79
C LYS A 70 -29.87 -30.20 12.53
N HIS A 71 -28.74 -29.49 12.55
CA HIS A 71 -28.16 -28.80 11.41
C HIS A 71 -26.70 -29.22 11.20
N PRO A 72 -26.16 -29.07 9.96
CA PRO A 72 -24.75 -29.30 9.70
C PRO A 72 -23.86 -28.36 10.55
N ALA A 73 -22.78 -28.91 11.06
CA ALA A 73 -21.73 -28.18 11.76
C ALA A 73 -20.38 -28.52 11.14
N GLU A 74 -19.50 -27.55 11.10
CA GLU A 74 -18.18 -27.74 10.53
C GLU A 74 -17.28 -28.43 11.55
N CYS A 75 -16.71 -29.61 11.23
CA CYS A 75 -15.77 -30.31 12.10
C CYS A 75 -14.43 -29.55 12.21
N ALA A 76 -13.67 -29.80 13.28
CA ALA A 76 -12.45 -29.04 13.57
C ALA A 76 -11.41 -29.11 12.44
N CYS A 77 -11.21 -30.27 11.80
CA CYS A 77 -10.24 -30.38 10.70
C CYS A 77 -10.69 -29.67 9.42
N HIS A 78 -12.00 -29.62 9.15
CA HIS A 78 -12.54 -28.88 8.00
C HIS A 78 -12.47 -27.38 8.25
N LYS A 79 -12.82 -26.93 9.44
CA LYS A 79 -12.68 -25.54 9.89
C LYS A 79 -11.23 -25.07 9.78
N ALA A 80 -10.26 -25.83 10.29
CA ALA A 80 -8.85 -25.51 10.20
C ALA A 80 -8.36 -25.40 8.73
N LYS A 81 -8.81 -26.32 7.86
CA LYS A 81 -8.49 -26.27 6.43
C LYS A 81 -9.07 -25.03 5.74
N ARG A 82 -10.33 -24.69 6.06
CA ARG A 82 -10.99 -23.49 5.51
C ARG A 82 -10.28 -22.22 5.97
N GLU A 83 -9.98 -22.09 7.28
CA GLU A 83 -9.25 -20.95 7.84
C GLU A 83 -7.86 -20.80 7.20
N GLN A 84 -7.15 -21.91 6.98
CA GLN A 84 -5.87 -21.90 6.27
C GLN A 84 -6.01 -21.44 4.81
N GLN A 85 -7.05 -21.91 4.11
CA GLN A 85 -7.32 -21.49 2.73
C GLN A 85 -7.70 -20.00 2.66
N GLU A 86 -8.56 -19.54 3.57
CA GLU A 86 -8.95 -18.12 3.66
C GLU A 86 -7.73 -17.23 3.97
N ALA A 87 -6.85 -17.65 4.88
CA ALA A 87 -5.61 -16.96 5.18
C ALA A 87 -4.67 -16.89 3.96
N ALA A 88 -4.50 -18.02 3.24
CA ALA A 88 -3.69 -18.05 2.02
C ALA A 88 -4.24 -17.15 0.90
N VAL A 89 -5.57 -17.14 0.71
CA VAL A 89 -6.22 -16.24 -0.26
C VAL A 89 -6.05 -14.77 0.15
N LYS A 90 -6.17 -14.46 1.44
CA LYS A 90 -5.97 -13.09 1.95
C LYS A 90 -4.53 -12.63 1.75
N GLU A 91 -3.56 -13.49 2.02
CA GLU A 91 -2.14 -13.22 1.80
C GLU A 91 -1.83 -13.01 0.32
N GLN A 92 -2.34 -13.88 -0.56
CA GLN A 92 -2.14 -13.72 -2.00
C GLN A 92 -2.72 -12.39 -2.51
N LYS A 93 -3.92 -12.02 -2.08
CA LYS A 93 -4.53 -10.72 -2.42
C LYS A 93 -3.70 -9.53 -1.91
N HIS A 94 -3.08 -9.67 -0.72
CA HIS A 94 -2.18 -8.65 -0.19
C HIS A 94 -0.94 -8.50 -1.09
N LEU A 95 -0.28 -9.60 -1.42
CA LEU A 95 0.92 -9.60 -2.28
C LEU A 95 0.63 -9.03 -3.68
N ASP A 96 -0.52 -9.41 -4.27
CA ASP A 96 -0.91 -8.90 -5.58
C ASP A 96 -1.17 -7.39 -5.56
N LEU A 97 -1.84 -6.89 -4.51
CA LEU A 97 -2.05 -5.44 -4.33
C LEU A 97 -0.72 -4.70 -4.15
N VAL A 98 0.18 -5.20 -3.31
CA VAL A 98 1.50 -4.58 -3.10
C VAL A 98 2.29 -4.55 -4.41
N ARG A 99 2.29 -5.65 -5.18
CA ARG A 99 2.93 -5.71 -6.49
C ARG A 99 2.36 -4.68 -7.46
N GLN A 100 1.04 -4.52 -7.49
CA GLN A 100 0.37 -3.50 -8.30
C GLN A 100 0.78 -2.09 -7.87
N LEU A 101 0.73 -1.78 -6.57
CA LEU A 101 1.13 -0.46 -6.05
C LEU A 101 2.57 -0.12 -6.42
N LYS A 102 3.49 -1.08 -6.32
CA LYS A 102 4.90 -0.89 -6.70
C LYS A 102 5.06 -0.68 -8.20
N ALA A 103 4.34 -1.42 -9.03
CA ALA A 103 4.38 -1.26 -10.48
C ALA A 103 3.83 0.10 -10.96
N GLU A 104 2.79 0.61 -10.29
CA GLU A 104 2.18 1.91 -10.61
C GLU A 104 2.94 3.09 -10.01
N GLY A 105 3.56 2.89 -8.84
CA GLY A 105 4.17 3.97 -8.05
C GLY A 105 5.64 4.21 -8.33
N PHE A 106 6.38 3.25 -8.88
CA PHE A 106 7.79 3.39 -9.16
C PHE A 106 8.05 3.60 -10.66
N SER A 107 8.80 4.65 -10.97
CA SER A 107 9.25 4.93 -12.34
C SER A 107 10.47 4.08 -12.77
N ASP A 108 11.20 3.49 -11.80
CA ASP A 108 12.41 2.67 -12.02
C ASP A 108 12.30 1.36 -11.23
N PRO A 109 12.44 0.19 -11.88
CA PRO A 109 12.46 -1.12 -11.20
C PRO A 109 13.55 -1.26 -10.12
N ALA A 110 14.66 -0.53 -10.22
CA ALA A 110 15.72 -0.56 -9.20
C ALA A 110 15.24 -0.11 -7.81
N LEU A 111 14.17 0.70 -7.75
CA LEU A 111 13.56 1.15 -6.50
C LEU A 111 12.95 0.02 -5.67
N LEU A 112 12.64 -1.11 -6.28
CA LEU A 112 12.11 -2.30 -5.59
C LEU A 112 13.08 -2.85 -4.54
N GLU A 113 14.39 -2.68 -4.78
CA GLU A 113 15.45 -3.15 -3.88
C GLU A 113 15.73 -2.18 -2.72
N TRP A 114 15.13 -0.98 -2.72
CA TRP A 114 15.36 0.03 -1.70
C TRP A 114 14.43 -0.19 -0.51
N THR A 115 14.78 -1.19 0.29
CA THR A 115 14.01 -1.61 1.45
C THR A 115 14.81 -1.47 2.74
N PHE A 116 14.14 -1.40 3.87
CA PHE A 116 14.79 -1.39 5.19
C PHE A 116 15.62 -2.66 5.44
N ALA A 117 15.25 -3.80 4.85
CA ALA A 117 16.01 -5.04 4.97
C ALA A 117 17.39 -4.95 4.29
N ASN A 118 17.53 -4.09 3.29
CA ASN A 118 18.77 -3.85 2.56
C ASN A 118 19.62 -2.71 3.16
N ASP A 119 19.21 -2.17 4.33
CA ASP A 119 20.01 -1.20 5.06
C ASP A 119 21.30 -1.86 5.60
N ASN A 120 22.43 -1.19 5.36
CA ASN A 120 23.73 -1.62 5.85
C ASN A 120 24.09 -1.05 7.23
N GLY A 121 23.14 -0.37 7.91
CA GLY A 121 23.32 0.23 9.23
C GLY A 121 24.19 1.49 9.27
N ARG A 122 24.58 2.03 8.10
CA ARG A 122 25.49 3.20 8.02
C ARG A 122 24.77 4.55 8.08
N SER A 123 23.46 4.58 7.80
CA SER A 123 22.69 5.83 7.77
C SER A 123 22.13 6.18 9.16
N LEU A 124 22.57 7.30 9.72
CA LEU A 124 22.03 7.83 10.97
C LEU A 124 20.55 8.23 10.84
N GLN A 125 20.10 8.57 9.63
CA GLN A 125 18.74 9.00 9.35
C GLN A 125 17.76 7.82 9.22
N MET A 126 18.24 6.60 9.11
CA MET A 126 17.41 5.40 8.95
C MET A 126 16.36 5.27 10.07
N ARG A 127 16.71 5.61 11.30
CA ARG A 127 15.78 5.62 12.43
C ARG A 127 14.63 6.62 12.25
N HIS A 128 14.90 7.79 11.65
CA HIS A 128 13.86 8.78 11.35
C HIS A 128 12.90 8.27 10.27
N THR A 129 13.42 7.59 9.24
CA THR A 129 12.59 7.02 8.17
C THR A 129 11.71 5.87 8.68
N HIS A 130 12.20 5.02 9.59
CA HIS A 130 11.38 4.01 10.26
C HIS A 130 10.23 4.65 11.03
N ARG A 131 10.51 5.66 11.86
CA ARG A 131 9.48 6.37 12.64
C ARG A 131 8.48 7.08 11.75
N TYR A 132 8.91 7.62 10.61
CA TYR A 132 8.03 8.24 9.63
C TYR A 132 6.98 7.24 9.12
N VAL A 133 7.41 6.02 8.82
CA VAL A 133 6.50 4.94 8.38
C VAL A 133 5.60 4.46 9.52
N GLU A 134 6.12 4.28 10.72
CA GLU A 134 5.36 3.86 11.90
C GLU A 134 4.26 4.88 12.28
N GLN A 135 4.54 6.17 12.12
CA GLN A 135 3.62 7.26 12.46
C GLN A 135 2.83 7.78 11.25
N TRP A 136 2.77 7.01 10.16
CA TRP A 136 2.20 7.45 8.88
C TRP A 136 0.81 8.07 9.01
N GLN A 137 -0.08 7.51 9.82
CA GLN A 137 -1.46 8.01 9.96
C GLN A 137 -1.48 9.47 10.48
N THR A 138 -0.68 9.76 11.50
CA THR A 138 -0.54 11.11 12.07
C THR A 138 0.14 12.05 11.07
N ILE A 139 1.25 11.61 10.48
CA ILE A 139 2.03 12.35 9.48
C ILE A 139 1.17 12.75 8.29
N HIS A 140 0.36 11.82 7.79
CA HIS A 140 -0.55 12.09 6.69
C HIS A 140 -1.66 13.07 7.08
N ALA A 141 -2.24 12.94 8.29
CA ALA A 141 -3.28 13.83 8.78
C ALA A 141 -2.76 15.27 8.99
N GLU A 142 -1.52 15.42 9.44
CA GLU A 142 -0.86 16.70 9.69
C GLU A 142 -0.13 17.25 8.45
N ASN A 143 -0.15 16.54 7.31
CA ASN A 143 0.54 16.93 6.08
C ASN A 143 2.05 17.18 6.25
N ILE A 144 2.74 16.32 6.98
CA ILE A 144 4.17 16.47 7.25
C ILE A 144 4.99 15.77 6.15
N GLY A 145 5.65 16.55 5.30
CA GLY A 145 6.62 16.08 4.32
C GLY A 145 8.06 16.07 4.85
N LEU A 146 8.99 15.54 4.02
CA LEU A 146 10.42 15.55 4.32
C LEU A 146 11.21 16.17 3.18
N LEU A 147 12.19 17.02 3.52
CA LEU A 147 13.22 17.51 2.61
C LEU A 147 14.55 16.86 2.99
N LEU A 148 14.91 15.78 2.27
CA LEU A 148 16.17 15.06 2.47
C LEU A 148 17.26 15.78 1.67
N TRP A 149 18.13 16.53 2.35
CA TRP A 149 19.16 17.35 1.72
C TRP A 149 20.57 16.94 2.11
N GLY A 150 21.55 17.22 1.26
CA GLY A 150 22.97 16.93 1.53
C GLY A 150 23.74 16.48 0.29
N GLY A 151 25.01 16.17 0.43
CA GLY A 151 25.91 15.85 -0.66
C GLY A 151 25.56 14.62 -1.49
N PHE A 152 26.26 14.42 -2.59
CA PHE A 152 26.05 13.28 -3.49
C PHE A 152 26.43 11.95 -2.82
N GLY A 153 25.59 10.92 -3.03
CA GLY A 153 25.86 9.56 -2.59
C GLY A 153 25.68 9.30 -1.10
N THR A 154 25.05 10.21 -0.35
CA THR A 154 24.79 10.08 1.10
C THR A 154 23.56 9.24 1.45
N GLY A 155 22.89 8.61 0.46
CA GLY A 155 21.78 7.69 0.69
C GLY A 155 20.38 8.32 0.72
N LYS A 156 20.21 9.61 0.39
CA LYS A 156 18.89 10.30 0.38
C LYS A 156 17.81 9.55 -0.40
N SER A 157 18.09 9.23 -1.64
CA SER A 157 17.16 8.51 -2.51
C SER A 157 16.84 7.11 -1.96
N PHE A 158 17.84 6.41 -1.38
CA PHE A 158 17.64 5.12 -0.73
C PHE A 158 16.68 5.23 0.47
N LEU A 159 16.86 6.24 1.33
CA LEU A 159 15.97 6.49 2.45
C LEU A 159 14.53 6.76 1.99
N ALA A 160 14.36 7.58 0.94
CA ALA A 160 13.06 7.86 0.36
C ALA A 160 12.40 6.59 -0.24
N GLY A 161 13.18 5.76 -0.91
CA GLY A 161 12.74 4.46 -1.45
C GLY A 161 12.35 3.46 -0.36
N CYS A 162 13.08 3.43 0.76
CA CYS A 162 12.72 2.60 1.92
C CYS A 162 11.34 3.01 2.49
N ILE A 163 11.08 4.32 2.62
CA ILE A 163 9.75 4.82 3.04
C ILE A 163 8.67 4.38 2.06
N ALA A 164 8.91 4.56 0.74
CA ALA A 164 7.95 4.20 -0.30
C ALA A 164 7.60 2.71 -0.25
N ASN A 165 8.61 1.83 -0.26
CA ASN A 165 8.40 0.39 -0.19
C ASN A 165 7.63 -0.02 1.08
N ALA A 166 8.03 0.48 2.24
CA ALA A 166 7.41 0.12 3.51
C ALA A 166 5.94 0.59 3.60
N LEU A 167 5.60 1.76 3.07
CA LEU A 167 4.22 2.24 3.01
C LEU A 167 3.37 1.44 2.02
N MET A 168 3.93 1.05 0.87
CA MET A 168 3.22 0.19 -0.09
C MET A 168 2.95 -1.20 0.49
N GLU A 169 3.85 -1.77 1.31
CA GLU A 169 3.58 -3.00 2.09
C GLU A 169 2.41 -2.82 3.07
N GLN A 170 2.19 -1.60 3.58
CA GLN A 170 1.01 -1.23 4.37
C GLN A 170 -0.22 -0.86 3.52
N LYS A 171 -0.19 -1.11 2.21
CA LYS A 171 -1.25 -0.80 1.23
C LYS A 171 -1.50 0.70 1.03
N VAL A 172 -0.54 1.53 1.33
CA VAL A 172 -0.60 2.97 1.04
C VAL A 172 -0.05 3.22 -0.36
N PRO A 173 -0.83 3.79 -1.29
CA PRO A 173 -0.33 4.16 -2.61
C PRO A 173 0.73 5.27 -2.50
N VAL A 174 1.91 5.05 -3.04
CA VAL A 174 3.00 6.03 -3.10
C VAL A 174 3.43 6.19 -4.55
N CYS A 175 3.73 7.40 -4.98
CA CYS A 175 4.41 7.65 -6.25
C CYS A 175 5.81 8.18 -5.97
N MET A 176 6.84 7.51 -6.50
CA MET A 176 8.23 7.96 -6.47
C MET A 176 8.74 8.16 -7.89
N THR A 177 9.11 9.40 -8.19
CA THR A 177 9.55 9.84 -9.52
C THR A 177 10.61 10.94 -9.38
N ASN A 178 11.12 11.46 -10.51
CA ASN A 178 11.96 12.65 -10.55
C ASN A 178 11.40 13.66 -11.56
N PHE A 179 11.83 14.91 -11.47
CA PHE A 179 11.31 15.96 -12.37
C PHE A 179 11.63 15.72 -13.84
N ALA A 180 12.79 15.15 -14.16
CA ALA A 180 13.13 14.85 -15.56
C ALA A 180 12.12 13.88 -16.17
N HIS A 181 11.70 12.88 -15.42
CA HIS A 181 10.68 11.91 -15.84
C HIS A 181 9.32 12.58 -15.99
N VAL A 182 8.93 13.43 -15.03
CA VAL A 182 7.65 14.14 -15.05
C VAL A 182 7.59 15.14 -16.22
N VAL A 183 8.65 15.91 -16.47
CA VAL A 183 8.72 16.85 -17.61
C VAL A 183 8.64 16.11 -18.93
N ASN A 184 9.30 14.95 -19.07
CA ASN A 184 9.19 14.13 -20.27
C ASN A 184 7.75 13.62 -20.49
N GLU A 185 7.08 13.19 -19.42
CA GLU A 185 5.68 12.76 -19.48
C GLU A 185 4.74 13.90 -19.86
N LEU A 186 4.95 15.10 -19.30
CA LEU A 186 4.19 16.31 -19.65
C LEU A 186 4.38 16.71 -21.11
N ASN A 187 5.62 16.61 -21.63
CA ASN A 187 5.92 16.90 -23.03
C ASN A 187 5.29 15.89 -24.01
N SER A 188 5.15 14.64 -23.61
CA SER A 188 4.51 13.60 -24.45
C SER A 188 2.98 13.69 -24.47
N SER A 189 2.39 14.43 -23.51
CA SER A 189 0.93 14.51 -23.29
C SER A 189 0.38 15.87 -23.73
N PHE A 190 0.37 16.19 -25.02
CA PHE A 190 -0.05 17.49 -25.58
C PHE A 190 -1.45 17.98 -25.14
N SER A 191 -2.34 17.11 -24.74
CA SER A 191 -3.70 17.43 -24.24
C SER A 191 -3.98 16.98 -22.81
N GLY A 192 -2.96 16.53 -22.08
CA GLY A 192 -3.11 15.85 -20.80
C GLY A 192 -2.24 16.39 -19.66
N GLN A 193 -1.62 17.55 -19.78
CA GLN A 193 -0.72 18.09 -18.74
C GLN A 193 -1.40 18.17 -17.36
N ASN A 194 -2.63 18.69 -17.30
CA ASN A 194 -3.40 18.73 -16.05
C ASN A 194 -3.67 17.32 -15.48
N LYS A 195 -3.84 16.30 -16.36
CA LYS A 195 -4.06 14.92 -15.91
C LYS A 195 -2.83 14.32 -15.24
N VAL A 196 -1.62 14.66 -15.70
CA VAL A 196 -0.36 14.20 -15.07
C VAL A 196 -0.22 14.80 -13.67
N VAL A 197 -0.40 16.12 -13.56
CA VAL A 197 -0.35 16.82 -12.25
C VAL A 197 -1.42 16.27 -11.30
N ASP A 198 -2.66 16.14 -11.78
CA ASP A 198 -3.77 15.58 -10.99
C ASP A 198 -3.48 14.14 -10.54
N ARG A 199 -2.89 13.31 -11.41
CA ARG A 199 -2.49 11.94 -11.07
C ARG A 199 -1.45 11.94 -9.95
N LEU A 200 -0.39 12.74 -10.06
CA LEU A 200 0.64 12.86 -9.03
C LEU A 200 0.06 13.35 -7.69
N CYS A 201 -0.87 14.31 -7.72
CA CYS A 201 -1.52 14.85 -6.53
C CYS A 201 -2.54 13.89 -5.89
N ARG A 202 -3.00 12.83 -6.58
CA ARG A 202 -3.92 11.83 -6.00
C ARG A 202 -3.25 10.92 -5.00
N TYR A 203 -1.97 10.62 -5.18
CA TYR A 203 -1.27 9.73 -4.26
C TYR A 203 -1.24 10.28 -2.82
N PRO A 204 -1.50 9.46 -1.80
CA PRO A 204 -1.32 9.84 -0.41
C PRO A 204 0.08 10.42 -0.13
N LEU A 205 1.13 9.78 -0.65
CA LEU A 205 2.49 10.28 -0.62
C LEU A 205 3.05 10.42 -2.03
N LEU A 206 3.63 11.60 -2.31
CA LEU A 206 4.45 11.84 -3.50
C LEU A 206 5.91 12.00 -3.07
N ILE A 207 6.81 11.34 -3.79
CA ILE A 207 8.25 11.44 -3.58
C ILE A 207 8.88 11.94 -4.88
N ILE A 208 9.60 13.05 -4.80
CA ILE A 208 10.34 13.63 -5.92
C ILE A 208 11.83 13.54 -5.62
N ASP A 209 12.50 12.68 -6.37
CA ASP A 209 13.93 12.43 -6.23
C ASP A 209 14.76 13.40 -7.08
N ASP A 210 15.97 13.74 -6.61
CA ASP A 210 16.95 14.59 -7.26
C ASP A 210 16.42 15.97 -7.69
N PHE A 211 15.69 16.65 -6.78
CA PHE A 211 15.22 18.02 -6.97
C PHE A 211 16.40 18.99 -7.08
N GLY A 212 16.29 20.00 -7.97
CA GLY A 212 17.33 20.98 -8.23
C GLY A 212 18.31 20.55 -9.33
N MET A 213 18.03 19.41 -10.02
CA MET A 213 18.79 18.91 -11.17
C MET A 213 18.05 19.16 -12.49
N GLU A 214 16.98 19.94 -12.46
CA GLU A 214 16.17 20.29 -13.63
C GLU A 214 17.02 21.05 -14.64
N ARG A 215 16.83 20.75 -15.93
CA ARG A 215 17.39 21.58 -16.98
C ARG A 215 16.79 22.98 -16.81
N GLY A 216 17.64 24.00 -16.64
CA GLY A 216 17.27 25.38 -16.35
C GLY A 216 16.51 26.10 -17.50
N THR A 217 15.48 25.44 -18.05
CA THR A 217 14.56 26.07 -19.01
C THR A 217 13.38 26.66 -18.22
N GLU A 218 12.91 27.82 -18.62
CA GLU A 218 11.73 28.47 -18.02
C GLU A 218 10.52 27.54 -17.97
N TYR A 219 10.32 26.74 -19.01
CA TYR A 219 9.25 25.74 -19.06
C TYR A 219 9.39 24.67 -17.96
N ALA A 220 10.58 24.10 -17.77
CA ALA A 220 10.80 23.09 -16.73
C ALA A 220 10.52 23.66 -15.33
N LEU A 221 10.99 24.88 -15.05
CA LEU A 221 10.73 25.57 -13.78
C LEU A 221 9.23 25.86 -13.56
N GLU A 222 8.51 26.24 -14.62
CA GLU A 222 7.06 26.43 -14.55
C GLU A 222 6.36 25.11 -14.18
N GLN A 223 6.76 23.99 -14.78
CA GLN A 223 6.16 22.68 -14.46
C GLN A 223 6.49 22.24 -13.03
N VAL A 224 7.72 22.46 -12.57
CA VAL A 224 8.12 22.23 -11.17
C VAL A 224 7.23 23.04 -10.23
N TYR A 225 7.07 24.33 -10.49
CA TYR A 225 6.20 25.21 -9.71
C TYR A 225 4.76 24.68 -9.68
N ASN A 226 4.18 24.32 -10.83
CA ASN A 226 2.82 23.83 -10.95
C ASN A 226 2.59 22.55 -10.13
N ILE A 227 3.55 21.62 -10.11
CA ILE A 227 3.47 20.37 -9.33
C ILE A 227 3.56 20.68 -7.85
N VAL A 228 4.55 21.46 -7.41
CA VAL A 228 4.74 21.83 -6.00
C VAL A 228 3.54 22.60 -5.48
N ASP A 229 3.02 23.59 -6.23
CA ASP A 229 1.84 24.38 -5.87
C ASP A 229 0.56 23.52 -5.77
N SER A 230 0.35 22.63 -6.74
CA SER A 230 -0.79 21.70 -6.71
C SER A 230 -0.71 20.74 -5.52
N ARG A 231 0.51 20.26 -5.22
CA ARG A 231 0.75 19.40 -4.06
C ARG A 231 0.48 20.14 -2.75
N TYR A 232 0.98 21.36 -2.62
CA TYR A 232 0.74 22.26 -1.49
C TYR A 232 -0.77 22.44 -1.24
N ARG A 233 -1.54 22.77 -2.29
CA ARG A 233 -3.01 22.92 -2.19
C ARG A 233 -3.73 21.61 -1.85
N SER A 234 -3.20 20.47 -2.26
CA SER A 234 -3.80 19.17 -1.98
C SER A 234 -3.70 18.73 -0.51
N ARG A 235 -2.89 19.42 0.30
CA ARG A 235 -2.61 19.11 1.70
C ARG A 235 -2.25 17.64 1.91
N LYS A 236 -1.33 17.14 1.11
CA LYS A 236 -0.82 15.76 1.23
C LYS A 236 0.69 15.78 1.34
N PRO A 237 1.30 14.91 2.15
CA PRO A 237 2.73 14.86 2.37
C PRO A 237 3.54 14.73 1.07
N LEU A 238 4.65 15.45 1.01
CA LEU A 238 5.63 15.43 -0.06
C LEU A 238 7.00 15.07 0.51
N ILE A 239 7.72 14.14 -0.09
CA ILE A 239 9.12 13.91 0.20
C ILE A 239 9.93 14.39 -0.99
N VAL A 240 10.96 15.18 -0.73
CA VAL A 240 11.88 15.68 -1.74
C VAL A 240 13.30 15.30 -1.34
N THR A 241 14.09 14.77 -2.27
CA THR A 241 15.53 14.62 -2.08
C THR A 241 16.26 15.67 -2.92
N THR A 242 17.31 16.24 -2.40
CA THR A 242 18.09 17.27 -3.12
C THR A 242 19.55 17.28 -2.72
N ASN A 243 20.40 17.67 -3.67
CA ASN A 243 21.82 17.95 -3.42
C ASN A 243 22.07 19.43 -3.07
N LEU A 244 21.07 20.28 -3.17
CA LEU A 244 21.15 21.67 -2.72
C LEU A 244 21.38 21.70 -1.20
N THR A 245 22.15 22.68 -0.78
CA THR A 245 22.31 22.98 0.66
C THR A 245 21.06 23.67 1.19
N LEU A 246 20.84 23.59 2.49
CA LEU A 246 19.71 24.28 3.12
C LEU A 246 19.84 25.82 2.99
N ASP A 247 21.07 26.32 2.87
CA ASP A 247 21.33 27.75 2.67
C ASP A 247 20.91 28.20 1.25
N GLU A 248 21.23 27.43 0.22
CA GLU A 248 20.76 27.72 -1.16
C GLU A 248 19.22 27.69 -1.27
N ILE A 249 18.57 26.80 -0.54
CA ILE A 249 17.11 26.72 -0.50
C ILE A 249 16.49 27.91 0.25
N ARG A 250 17.14 28.38 1.31
CA ARG A 250 16.67 29.54 2.10
C ARG A 250 16.95 30.87 1.46
N HIS A 251 17.99 30.97 0.61
CA HIS A 251 18.42 32.20 -0.04
C HIS A 251 18.47 32.04 -1.55
N PRO A 252 17.32 31.81 -2.22
CA PRO A 252 17.23 31.64 -3.66
C PRO A 252 17.61 32.94 -4.39
N GLN A 253 18.22 32.79 -5.57
CA GLN A 253 18.72 33.95 -6.36
C GLN A 253 17.63 34.62 -7.18
N ASP A 254 16.50 33.98 -7.44
CA ASP A 254 15.40 34.52 -8.24
C ASP A 254 14.02 34.24 -7.60
N THR A 255 13.02 34.94 -8.10
CA THR A 255 11.66 34.91 -7.57
C THR A 255 10.90 33.61 -7.85
N VAL A 256 11.25 32.86 -8.89
CA VAL A 256 10.59 31.59 -9.23
C VAL A 256 11.02 30.52 -8.23
N HIS A 257 12.33 30.36 -8.03
CA HIS A 257 12.88 29.46 -7.02
C HIS A 257 12.42 29.86 -5.62
N ALA A 258 12.35 31.17 -5.30
CA ALA A 258 11.86 31.63 -4.02
C ALA A 258 10.44 31.10 -3.71
N ARG A 259 9.53 31.16 -4.68
CA ARG A 259 8.16 30.66 -4.51
C ARG A 259 8.09 29.15 -4.36
N ILE A 260 8.94 28.40 -5.08
CA ILE A 260 9.00 26.93 -4.98
C ILE A 260 9.55 26.52 -3.62
N TYR A 261 10.68 27.11 -3.21
CA TYR A 261 11.36 26.76 -1.97
C TYR A 261 10.58 27.15 -0.73
N ASP A 262 9.89 28.28 -0.74
CA ASP A 262 8.98 28.71 0.33
C ASP A 262 7.92 27.65 0.61
N ARG A 263 7.24 27.14 -0.43
CA ARG A 263 6.27 26.06 -0.29
C ARG A 263 6.89 24.74 0.17
N LEU A 264 8.07 24.40 -0.34
CA LEU A 264 8.77 23.19 0.10
C LEU A 264 9.15 23.25 1.58
N LEU A 265 9.65 24.40 2.04
CA LEU A 265 10.02 24.57 3.47
C LEU A 265 8.80 24.60 4.39
N GLU A 266 7.64 25.04 3.90
CA GLU A 266 6.39 24.96 4.66
C GLU A 266 5.85 23.51 4.75
N MET A 267 5.90 22.74 3.64
CA MET A 267 5.38 21.37 3.60
C MET A 267 6.33 20.34 4.18
N CYS A 268 7.65 20.58 4.10
CA CYS A 268 8.66 19.55 4.31
C CYS A 268 9.63 19.93 5.43
N VAL A 269 9.78 19.02 6.39
CA VAL A 269 10.79 19.15 7.46
C VAL A 269 12.16 18.80 6.88
N PRO A 270 13.16 19.72 6.97
CA PRO A 270 14.50 19.45 6.48
C PRO A 270 15.22 18.39 7.34
N ILE A 271 15.69 17.33 6.70
CA ILE A 271 16.52 16.27 7.28
C ILE A 271 17.88 16.29 6.59
N SER A 272 18.91 16.53 7.38
CA SER A 272 20.29 16.54 6.88
C SER A 272 20.81 15.12 6.65
N CYS A 273 21.25 14.83 5.42
CA CYS A 273 21.91 13.59 5.03
C CYS A 273 23.38 13.87 4.71
N ILE A 274 24.15 14.26 5.74
CA ILE A 274 25.57 14.57 5.63
C ILE A 274 26.37 13.33 6.04
N GLY A 275 27.44 13.00 5.30
CA GLY A 275 28.30 11.86 5.57
C GLY A 275 29.17 11.50 4.39
N ALA A 276 29.91 10.39 4.51
CA ALA A 276 30.68 9.82 3.42
C ALA A 276 29.78 9.36 2.28
N SER A 277 30.29 9.39 1.05
CA SER A 277 29.54 8.93 -0.11
C SER A 277 29.59 7.41 -0.20
N PHE A 278 28.51 6.72 0.03
CA PHE A 278 28.37 5.26 -0.15
C PHE A 278 28.74 4.79 -1.56
N ARG A 279 28.51 5.63 -2.58
CA ARG A 279 28.89 5.34 -3.97
C ARG A 279 30.40 5.31 -4.13
N LYS A 280 31.15 6.21 -3.46
CA LYS A 280 32.62 6.23 -3.50
C LYS A 280 33.20 5.02 -2.77
N GLU A 281 32.64 4.66 -1.62
CA GLU A 281 33.06 3.47 -0.87
C GLU A 281 32.82 2.19 -1.69
N SER A 282 31.63 2.02 -2.26
CA SER A 282 31.32 0.86 -3.12
C SER A 282 32.21 0.80 -4.38
N ALA A 283 32.58 1.94 -4.97
CA ALA A 283 33.50 1.98 -6.10
C ALA A 283 34.91 1.54 -5.68
N GLN A 284 35.38 1.95 -4.51
CA GLN A 284 36.67 1.54 -3.96
C GLN A 284 36.69 0.03 -3.66
N GLU A 285 35.64 -0.49 -3.02
CA GLU A 285 35.52 -1.93 -2.76
C GLU A 285 35.52 -2.75 -4.05
N LYS A 286 34.85 -2.29 -5.09
CA LYS A 286 34.82 -2.94 -6.41
C LYS A 286 36.23 -2.91 -7.07
N LEU A 287 36.96 -1.79 -6.95
CA LEU A 287 38.31 -1.66 -7.48
C LEU A 287 39.28 -2.63 -6.79
N GLU A 288 39.18 -2.73 -5.46
CA GLU A 288 40.03 -3.67 -4.69
C GLU A 288 39.73 -5.13 -5.06
N ARG A 289 38.42 -5.45 -5.17
CA ARG A 289 38.00 -6.79 -5.58
C ARG A 289 38.44 -7.12 -7.01
N LEU A 290 38.38 -6.15 -7.92
CA LEU A 290 38.86 -6.36 -9.29
C LEU A 290 40.35 -6.62 -9.33
N LYS A 291 41.19 -5.87 -8.56
CA LYS A 291 42.61 -6.09 -8.44
C LYS A 291 42.95 -7.52 -7.95
N LEU A 292 42.18 -8.06 -7.04
CA LEU A 292 42.30 -9.43 -6.55
C LEU A 292 41.91 -10.50 -7.59
N LEU A 293 41.04 -10.17 -8.54
CA LEU A 293 40.54 -11.11 -9.54
C LEU A 293 41.41 -11.15 -10.83
N ILE A 294 42.02 -10.03 -11.17
CA ILE A 294 42.77 -9.92 -12.44
C ILE A 294 44.29 -9.78 -12.24
N GLY A 295 44.78 -9.77 -11.00
CA GLY A 295 46.21 -9.77 -10.63
C GLY A 295 46.79 -8.39 -10.57
#